data_cd7f6f6892696ce8c6fd230c8cfa1312
#
_entry.id   cd7f6f6892696ce8c6fd230c8cfa1312
#
_cell.length_a   1.000
_cell.length_b   1.000
_cell.length_c   1.000
_cell.angle_alpha   90.00
_cell.angle_beta   90.00
_cell.angle_gamma   90.00
#
_symmetry.space_group_name_H-M   'P 1'
#
loop_
_entity.id
_entity.type
_entity.pdbx_description
1 polymer ?
#
loop_
_entity_poly.entity_id
_entity_poly.type
_entity_poly.pdbx_seq_one_letter_code
_entity_poly.pdbx_strand_id
1 'polypeptide(L)'
;EEVGLNVPELLEVKDTGEGWALVIQNIPGKTMAQLMQEQPENIDSLMEQFVDIQSDIHKYTCKQMGRLKDKLNAQISSLRDELDATTRYELHVRLENMKPHTKITHGDFNPTNVLIGADGKIYILDWAHAAIGNASADAAMTYLQFALEDQKKADLYLKLFCKKNDIAMQYVQRWLPIVAAA
;
A
#
# COMPACT_ATOMS: atom_id res chain seq x y z
N GLU A 1 0.14 -15.10 -6.59
CA GLU A 1 0.80 -16.05 -7.51
C GLU A 1 0.21 -16.00 -8.93
N GLU A 2 -1.12 -15.99 -9.10
CA GLU A 2 -1.76 -15.98 -10.44
C GLU A 2 -1.33 -14.79 -11.32
N VAL A 3 -0.93 -13.69 -10.71
CA VAL A 3 -0.50 -12.47 -11.42
C VAL A 3 1.02 -12.35 -11.54
N GLY A 4 1.79 -13.36 -11.11
CA GLY A 4 3.25 -13.39 -11.26
C GLY A 4 4.04 -12.52 -10.28
N LEU A 5 3.41 -12.02 -9.21
CA LEU A 5 4.12 -11.35 -8.11
C LEU A 5 4.73 -12.41 -7.18
N ASN A 6 5.98 -12.20 -6.75
CA ASN A 6 6.59 -13.09 -5.78
C ASN A 6 6.04 -12.77 -4.39
N VAL A 7 5.42 -13.78 -3.78
CA VAL A 7 4.93 -13.76 -2.40
C VAL A 7 5.45 -15.00 -1.69
N PRO A 8 5.64 -14.99 -0.38
CA PRO A 8 5.94 -16.21 0.36
C PRO A 8 4.85 -17.26 0.14
N GLU A 9 5.24 -18.52 -0.01
CA GLU A 9 4.31 -19.63 -0.15
C GLU A 9 3.45 -19.76 1.11
N LEU A 10 2.13 -19.92 0.95
CA LEU A 10 1.23 -20.26 2.05
C LEU A 10 1.36 -21.77 2.34
N LEU A 11 1.91 -22.11 3.50
CA LEU A 11 2.17 -23.50 3.91
C LEU A 11 0.96 -24.10 4.63
N GLU A 12 0.31 -23.33 5.50
CA GLU A 12 -0.82 -23.79 6.31
C GLU A 12 -1.73 -22.65 6.72
N VAL A 13 -3.02 -22.93 6.83
CA VAL A 13 -3.99 -22.06 7.53
C VAL A 13 -4.43 -22.80 8.78
N LYS A 14 -4.14 -22.24 9.95
CA LYS A 14 -4.32 -22.91 11.24
C LYS A 14 -5.28 -22.15 12.14
N ASP A 15 -6.24 -22.83 12.72
CA ASP A 15 -7.01 -22.32 13.86
C ASP A 15 -6.18 -22.48 15.13
N THR A 16 -5.93 -21.38 15.83
CA THR A 16 -5.15 -21.34 17.07
C THR A 16 -6.04 -21.42 18.32
N GLY A 17 -7.37 -21.43 18.16
CA GLY A 17 -8.32 -21.29 19.27
C GLY A 17 -8.55 -19.84 19.71
N GLU A 18 -7.65 -18.91 19.35
CA GLU A 18 -7.78 -17.47 19.56
C GLU A 18 -8.02 -16.72 18.24
N GLY A 19 -7.94 -17.43 17.11
CA GLY A 19 -8.14 -16.90 15.77
C GLY A 19 -7.42 -17.72 14.69
N TRP A 20 -7.51 -17.26 13.46
CA TRP A 20 -6.82 -17.90 12.32
C TRP A 20 -5.40 -17.39 12.17
N ALA A 21 -4.43 -18.28 11.99
CA ALA A 21 -3.05 -17.98 11.66
C ALA A 21 -2.69 -18.48 10.25
N LEU A 22 -1.94 -17.69 9.52
CA LEU A 22 -1.33 -18.10 8.27
C LEU A 22 0.14 -18.48 8.52
N VAL A 23 0.49 -19.72 8.20
CA VAL A 23 1.88 -20.17 8.20
C VAL A 23 2.42 -19.99 6.79
N ILE A 24 3.42 -19.14 6.65
CA ILE A 24 4.03 -18.82 5.36
C ILE A 24 5.49 -19.24 5.32
N GLN A 25 6.02 -19.40 4.13
CA GLN A 25 7.43 -19.67 3.88
C GLN A 25 8.30 -18.56 4.49
N ASN A 26 9.33 -18.95 5.23
CA ASN A 26 10.36 -18.01 5.68
C ASN A 26 11.36 -17.74 4.54
N ILE A 27 11.46 -16.49 4.09
CA ILE A 27 12.38 -16.06 3.04
C ILE A 27 13.59 -15.39 3.71
N PRO A 28 14.81 -15.98 3.62
CA PRO A 28 16.02 -15.30 4.07
C PRO A 28 16.29 -14.06 3.21
N GLY A 29 16.57 -12.91 3.83
CA GLY A 29 16.81 -11.67 3.11
C GLY A 29 16.80 -10.45 4.00
N LYS A 30 16.79 -9.27 3.39
CA LYS A 30 16.65 -7.97 4.08
C LYS A 30 15.46 -7.22 3.56
N THR A 31 14.73 -6.56 4.45
CA THR A 31 13.65 -5.66 4.02
C THR A 31 14.22 -4.39 3.39
N MET A 32 13.44 -3.74 2.55
CA MET A 32 13.79 -2.43 2.00
C MET A 32 14.03 -1.41 3.12
N ALA A 33 13.28 -1.49 4.22
CA ALA A 33 13.50 -0.64 5.40
C ALA A 33 14.90 -0.82 6.01
N GLN A 34 15.35 -2.07 6.15
CA GLN A 34 16.70 -2.37 6.63
C GLN A 34 17.78 -1.83 5.68
N LEU A 35 17.59 -1.99 4.36
CA LEU A 35 18.53 -1.46 3.36
C LEU A 35 18.58 0.06 3.39
N MET A 36 17.45 0.76 3.50
CA MET A 36 17.39 2.21 3.62
C MET A 36 18.06 2.73 4.90
N GLN A 37 18.03 1.94 5.97
CA GLN A 37 18.70 2.27 7.23
C GLN A 37 20.20 2.02 7.17
N GLU A 38 20.63 0.92 6.57
CA GLU A 38 22.04 0.54 6.46
C GLU A 38 22.81 1.35 5.43
N GLN A 39 22.13 1.90 4.42
CA GLN A 39 22.72 2.58 3.27
C GLN A 39 22.03 3.95 3.03
N PRO A 40 22.09 4.87 3.99
CA PRO A 40 21.40 6.17 3.87
C PRO A 40 21.91 7.02 2.68
N GLU A 41 23.16 6.81 2.24
CA GLU A 41 23.73 7.45 1.05
C GLU A 41 23.07 6.99 -0.25
N ASN A 42 22.43 5.83 -0.26
CA ASN A 42 21.75 5.25 -1.42
C ASN A 42 20.22 5.45 -1.39
N ILE A 43 19.70 6.31 -0.51
CA ILE A 43 18.26 6.46 -0.28
C ILE A 43 17.48 6.80 -1.56
N ASP A 44 18.03 7.63 -2.45
CA ASP A 44 17.37 8.01 -3.69
C ASP A 44 17.19 6.79 -4.61
N SER A 45 18.23 5.98 -4.78
CA SER A 45 18.18 4.76 -5.60
C SER A 45 17.26 3.69 -5.01
N LEU A 46 17.30 3.50 -3.68
CA LEU A 46 16.42 2.57 -2.98
C LEU A 46 14.95 3.02 -3.06
N MET A 47 14.69 4.33 -2.99
CA MET A 47 13.35 4.87 -3.15
C MET A 47 12.85 4.73 -4.59
N GLU A 48 13.69 4.92 -5.61
CA GLU A 48 13.34 4.65 -7.00
C GLU A 48 12.95 3.18 -7.19
N GLN A 49 13.75 2.25 -6.66
CA GLN A 49 13.44 0.81 -6.71
C GLN A 49 12.12 0.50 -5.99
N PHE A 50 11.88 1.09 -4.81
CA PHE A 50 10.66 0.91 -4.04
C PHE A 50 9.42 1.37 -4.83
N VAL A 51 9.50 2.53 -5.48
CA VAL A 51 8.44 3.06 -6.35
C VAL A 51 8.23 2.18 -7.58
N ASP A 52 9.29 1.63 -8.17
CA ASP A 52 9.19 0.73 -9.32
C ASP A 52 8.42 -0.54 -8.95
N ILE A 53 8.69 -1.12 -7.78
CA ILE A 53 7.99 -2.31 -7.27
C ILE A 53 6.49 -2.01 -7.10
N GLN A 54 6.13 -0.90 -6.46
CA GLN A 54 4.73 -0.53 -6.29
C GLN A 54 4.03 -0.28 -7.63
N SER A 55 4.72 0.38 -8.55
CA SER A 55 4.20 0.62 -9.91
C SER A 55 3.97 -0.68 -10.68
N ASP A 56 4.81 -1.69 -10.44
CA ASP A 56 4.63 -3.02 -11.03
C ASP A 56 3.41 -3.75 -10.46
N ILE A 57 3.15 -3.66 -9.16
CA ILE A 57 1.90 -4.17 -8.55
C ILE A 57 0.69 -3.54 -9.23
N HIS A 58 0.72 -2.24 -9.47
CA HIS A 58 -0.38 -1.50 -10.08
C HIS A 58 -0.62 -1.80 -11.58
N LYS A 59 0.20 -2.63 -12.23
CA LYS A 59 -0.05 -3.12 -13.60
C LYS A 59 -1.09 -4.24 -13.64
N TYR A 60 -1.31 -4.91 -12.51
CA TYR A 60 -2.19 -6.07 -12.44
C TYR A 60 -3.61 -5.70 -11.99
N THR A 61 -4.55 -6.61 -12.29
CA THR A 61 -5.93 -6.57 -11.81
C THR A 61 -6.35 -7.98 -11.39
N CYS A 62 -7.32 -8.07 -10.47
CA CYS A 62 -7.85 -9.35 -9.99
C CYS A 62 -9.36 -9.23 -9.79
N LYS A 63 -10.14 -10.16 -10.32
CA LYS A 63 -11.60 -10.15 -10.20
C LYS A 63 -12.12 -10.69 -8.87
N GLN A 64 -11.32 -11.48 -8.17
CA GLN A 64 -11.69 -12.13 -6.91
C GLN A 64 -11.51 -11.23 -5.68
N MET A 65 -10.80 -10.12 -5.82
CA MET A 65 -10.53 -9.21 -4.70
C MET A 65 -11.67 -8.19 -4.53
N GLY A 66 -11.92 -7.82 -3.28
CA GLY A 66 -12.86 -6.76 -2.91
C GLY A 66 -12.43 -5.39 -3.44
N ARG A 67 -13.39 -4.47 -3.58
CA ARG A 67 -13.10 -3.13 -4.07
C ARG A 67 -12.62 -2.21 -2.95
N LEU A 68 -11.56 -1.45 -3.22
CA LEU A 68 -11.00 -0.48 -2.27
C LEU A 68 -12.05 0.57 -1.85
N LYS A 69 -12.87 1.08 -2.77
CA LYS A 69 -13.93 2.04 -2.43
C LYS A 69 -14.92 1.51 -1.41
N ASP A 70 -15.33 0.24 -1.52
CA ASP A 70 -16.27 -0.37 -0.59
C ASP A 70 -15.62 -0.52 0.81
N LYS A 71 -14.33 -0.92 0.85
CA LYS A 71 -13.55 -0.98 2.08
C LYS A 71 -13.44 0.38 2.77
N LEU A 72 -13.02 1.41 2.03
CA LEU A 72 -12.91 2.78 2.56
C LEU A 72 -14.26 3.33 3.02
N ASN A 73 -15.35 3.08 2.29
CA ASN A 73 -16.70 3.45 2.71
C ASN A 73 -17.11 2.80 4.04
N ALA A 74 -16.81 1.50 4.20
CA ALA A 74 -17.08 0.79 5.45
C ALA A 74 -16.26 1.36 6.61
N GLN A 75 -14.97 1.62 6.39
CA GLN A 75 -14.07 2.21 7.39
C GLN A 75 -14.56 3.60 7.83
N ILE A 76 -14.83 4.53 6.89
CA ILE A 76 -15.37 5.87 7.20
C ILE A 76 -16.70 5.75 7.97
N SER A 77 -17.56 4.79 7.60
CA SER A 77 -18.84 4.57 8.28
C SER A 77 -18.68 4.08 9.72
N SER A 78 -17.60 3.35 10.04
CA SER A 78 -17.34 2.84 11.38
C SER A 78 -16.84 3.91 12.36
N LEU A 79 -16.31 5.03 11.88
CA LEU A 79 -15.74 6.13 12.70
C LEU A 79 -16.81 7.04 13.34
N ARG A 80 -17.87 6.45 13.91
CA ARG A 80 -18.99 7.25 14.47
C ARG A 80 -18.65 7.95 15.77
N ASP A 81 -17.73 7.38 16.52
CA ASP A 81 -17.31 7.89 17.82
C ASP A 81 -16.14 8.85 17.69
N GLU A 82 -15.37 8.79 16.58
CA GLU A 82 -14.17 9.59 16.33
C GLU A 82 -14.45 10.82 15.46
N LEU A 83 -15.38 10.70 14.51
CA LEU A 83 -15.71 11.75 13.54
C LEU A 83 -17.18 12.12 13.61
N ASP A 84 -17.49 13.42 13.54
CA ASP A 84 -18.85 13.92 13.45
C ASP A 84 -19.52 13.54 12.12
N ALA A 85 -20.85 13.62 12.06
CA ALA A 85 -21.64 13.22 10.91
C ALA A 85 -21.33 14.04 9.65
N THR A 86 -21.02 15.33 9.80
CA THR A 86 -20.71 16.23 8.67
C THR A 86 -19.38 15.83 8.05
N THR A 87 -18.35 15.63 8.86
CA THR A 87 -17.02 15.19 8.39
C THR A 87 -17.10 13.84 7.68
N ARG A 88 -17.83 12.86 8.24
CA ARG A 88 -18.02 11.55 7.58
C ARG A 88 -18.77 11.69 6.25
N TYR A 89 -19.82 12.51 6.19
CA TYR A 89 -20.54 12.78 4.96
C TYR A 89 -19.63 13.40 3.88
N GLU A 90 -18.81 14.38 4.24
CA GLU A 90 -17.85 14.99 3.31
C GLU A 90 -16.83 13.98 2.79
N LEU A 91 -16.33 13.08 3.65
CA LEU A 91 -15.40 12.02 3.23
C LEU A 91 -16.06 11.04 2.26
N HIS A 92 -17.31 10.63 2.51
CA HIS A 92 -18.06 9.79 1.57
C HIS A 92 -18.28 10.49 0.22
N VAL A 93 -18.63 11.77 0.22
CA VAL A 93 -18.80 12.55 -1.02
C VAL A 93 -17.46 12.68 -1.77
N ARG A 94 -16.36 12.94 -1.07
CA ARG A 94 -15.02 12.96 -1.68
C ARG A 94 -14.66 11.61 -2.30
N LEU A 95 -14.86 10.51 -1.56
CA LEU A 95 -14.57 9.16 -2.04
C LEU A 95 -15.43 8.81 -3.27
N GLU A 96 -16.72 9.17 -3.29
CA GLU A 96 -17.60 8.89 -4.42
C GLU A 96 -17.14 9.62 -5.69
N ASN A 97 -16.64 10.84 -5.55
CA ASN A 97 -16.13 11.64 -6.67
C ASN A 97 -14.76 11.18 -7.20
N MET A 98 -14.11 10.23 -6.53
CA MET A 98 -12.84 9.68 -7.03
C MET A 98 -13.09 8.63 -8.11
N LYS A 99 -12.31 8.71 -9.22
CA LYS A 99 -12.45 7.77 -10.34
C LYS A 99 -12.22 6.32 -9.88
N PRO A 100 -13.12 5.39 -10.21
CA PRO A 100 -12.91 3.98 -9.98
C PRO A 100 -11.81 3.46 -10.92
N HIS A 101 -10.91 2.64 -10.39
CA HIS A 101 -9.91 1.90 -11.14
C HIS A 101 -9.96 0.43 -10.71
N THR A 102 -9.33 -0.44 -11.50
CA THR A 102 -9.34 -1.90 -11.29
C THR A 102 -7.95 -2.47 -11.06
N LYS A 103 -7.03 -1.65 -10.57
CA LYS A 103 -5.66 -2.05 -10.28
C LYS A 103 -5.58 -2.76 -8.94
N ILE A 104 -4.68 -3.73 -8.81
CA ILE A 104 -4.34 -4.27 -7.49
C ILE A 104 -3.68 -3.16 -6.68
N THR A 105 -4.19 -2.91 -5.48
CA THR A 105 -3.60 -2.04 -4.46
C THR A 105 -3.18 -2.90 -3.28
N HIS A 106 -2.05 -2.61 -2.68
CA HIS A 106 -1.55 -3.35 -1.52
C HIS A 106 -2.29 -2.93 -0.24
N GLY A 107 -2.52 -1.63 -0.08
CA GLY A 107 -3.22 -1.05 1.07
C GLY A 107 -2.37 -0.87 2.32
N ASP A 108 -1.14 -1.40 2.33
CA ASP A 108 -0.12 -1.21 3.36
C ASP A 108 1.29 -1.33 2.74
N PHE A 109 1.51 -0.68 1.59
CA PHE A 109 2.79 -0.75 0.89
C PHE A 109 3.80 0.17 1.56
N ASN A 110 4.70 -0.43 2.34
CA ASN A 110 5.76 0.26 3.06
C ASN A 110 7.08 -0.53 2.97
N PRO A 111 8.24 0.08 3.29
CA PRO A 111 9.53 -0.59 3.12
C PRO A 111 9.75 -1.85 3.98
N THR A 112 8.96 -2.07 5.04
CA THR A 112 9.04 -3.31 5.84
C THR A 112 8.36 -4.48 5.14
N ASN A 113 7.41 -4.21 4.23
CA ASN A 113 6.65 -5.19 3.47
C ASN A 113 7.30 -5.54 2.10
N VAL A 114 8.46 -4.98 1.80
CA VAL A 114 9.26 -5.33 0.62
C VAL A 114 10.53 -6.03 1.07
N LEU A 115 10.67 -7.31 0.74
CA LEU A 115 11.81 -8.16 1.11
C LEU A 115 12.67 -8.46 -0.11
N ILE A 116 13.95 -8.16 -0.03
CA ILE A 116 14.97 -8.59 -0.99
C ILE A 116 15.55 -9.90 -0.49
N GLY A 117 15.15 -11.01 -1.14
CA GLY A 117 15.58 -12.34 -0.79
C GLY A 117 17.07 -12.56 -1.04
N ALA A 118 17.67 -13.50 -0.30
CA ALA A 118 19.05 -13.93 -0.52
C ALA A 118 19.26 -14.57 -1.92
N ASP A 119 18.17 -14.96 -2.58
CA ASP A 119 18.14 -15.44 -3.96
C ASP A 119 18.11 -14.32 -5.00
N GLY A 120 18.14 -13.07 -4.57
CA GLY A 120 18.07 -11.87 -5.42
C GLY A 120 16.68 -11.50 -5.90
N LYS A 121 15.64 -12.23 -5.49
CA LYS A 121 14.26 -11.90 -5.85
C LYS A 121 13.64 -10.92 -4.86
N ILE A 122 12.64 -10.18 -5.33
CA ILE A 122 11.84 -9.27 -4.51
C ILE A 122 10.56 -10.00 -4.13
N TYR A 123 10.26 -10.03 -2.83
CA TYR A 123 9.03 -10.60 -2.29
C TYR A 123 8.20 -9.49 -1.63
N ILE A 124 6.90 -9.51 -1.88
CA ILE A 124 5.95 -8.58 -1.27
C ILE A 124 5.22 -9.32 -0.15
N LEU A 125 5.26 -8.73 1.04
CA LEU A 125 4.72 -9.31 2.27
C LEU A 125 3.41 -8.61 2.64
N ASP A 126 2.60 -9.25 3.49
CA ASP A 126 1.42 -8.70 4.15
C ASP A 126 0.35 -8.08 3.22
N TRP A 127 -0.33 -8.93 2.49
CA TRP A 127 -1.43 -8.57 1.59
C TRP A 127 -2.80 -8.46 2.29
N ALA A 128 -2.85 -8.40 3.63
CA ALA A 128 -4.09 -8.37 4.40
C ALA A 128 -5.01 -7.19 4.04
N HIS A 129 -4.44 -6.11 3.55
CA HIS A 129 -5.15 -4.89 3.16
C HIS A 129 -5.41 -4.77 1.65
N ALA A 130 -5.00 -5.75 0.88
CA ALA A 130 -5.10 -5.70 -0.58
C ALA A 130 -6.55 -5.58 -1.08
N ALA A 131 -6.71 -4.82 -2.15
CA ALA A 131 -8.02 -4.57 -2.78
C ALA A 131 -7.84 -4.20 -4.26
N ILE A 132 -8.95 -4.13 -4.99
CA ILE A 132 -8.98 -3.57 -6.34
C ILE A 132 -9.41 -2.11 -6.27
N GLY A 133 -8.54 -1.23 -6.77
CA GLY A 133 -8.81 0.21 -6.65
C GLY A 133 -7.91 1.11 -7.47
N ASN A 134 -7.77 2.31 -6.97
CA ASN A 134 -7.00 3.37 -7.59
C ASN A 134 -5.57 3.38 -7.03
N ALA A 135 -4.57 3.26 -7.90
CA ALA A 135 -3.15 3.32 -7.54
C ALA A 135 -2.77 4.57 -6.74
N SER A 136 -3.44 5.71 -7.00
CA SER A 136 -3.17 6.94 -6.26
C SER A 136 -3.68 6.91 -4.81
N ALA A 137 -4.68 6.07 -4.50
CA ALA A 137 -5.11 5.85 -3.12
C ALA A 137 -4.06 5.03 -2.35
N ASP A 138 -3.52 3.99 -2.99
CA ASP A 138 -2.44 3.18 -2.43
C ASP A 138 -1.18 4.02 -2.21
N ALA A 139 -0.82 4.85 -3.19
CA ALA A 139 0.30 5.79 -3.06
C ALA A 139 0.08 6.85 -1.98
N ALA A 140 -1.15 7.33 -1.79
CA ALA A 140 -1.47 8.27 -0.71
C ALA A 140 -1.29 7.63 0.67
N MET A 141 -1.65 6.35 0.83
CA MET A 141 -1.40 5.60 2.07
C MET A 141 0.10 5.46 2.35
N THR A 142 0.89 5.02 1.37
CA THR A 142 2.35 4.93 1.47
C THR A 142 2.98 6.28 1.81
N TYR A 143 2.52 7.37 1.16
CA TYR A 143 2.99 8.72 1.46
C TYR A 143 2.74 9.10 2.92
N LEU A 144 1.53 8.84 3.45
CA LEU A 144 1.21 9.13 4.86
C LEU A 144 2.11 8.36 5.82
N GLN A 145 2.37 7.09 5.56
CA GLN A 145 3.27 6.28 6.39
C GLN A 145 4.67 6.89 6.44
N PHE A 146 5.24 7.27 5.29
CA PHE A 146 6.51 7.99 5.27
C PHE A 146 6.44 9.35 5.98
N ALA A 147 5.36 10.11 5.79
CA ALA A 147 5.23 11.46 6.37
C ALA A 147 5.14 11.45 7.91
N LEU A 148 4.62 10.37 8.50
CA LEU A 148 4.60 10.17 9.95
C LEU A 148 6.00 9.93 10.54
N GLU A 149 6.94 9.42 9.73
CA GLU A 149 8.31 9.13 10.15
C GLU A 149 9.31 10.19 9.68
N ASP A 150 9.27 10.55 8.40
CA ASP A 150 10.22 11.45 7.74
C ASP A 150 9.59 12.14 6.53
N GLN A 151 9.25 13.42 6.69
CA GLN A 151 8.63 14.22 5.63
C GLN A 151 9.49 14.29 4.35
N LYS A 152 10.83 14.27 4.46
CA LYS A 152 11.71 14.33 3.28
C LYS A 152 11.62 13.06 2.46
N LYS A 153 11.54 11.90 3.13
CA LYS A 153 11.31 10.61 2.45
C LYS A 153 9.93 10.56 1.79
N ALA A 154 8.90 11.08 2.46
CA ALA A 154 7.56 11.19 1.89
C ALA A 154 7.54 12.02 0.61
N ASP A 155 8.16 13.21 0.64
CA ASP A 155 8.21 14.11 -0.52
C ASP A 155 9.01 13.50 -1.68
N LEU A 156 10.13 12.81 -1.38
CA LEU A 156 10.92 12.08 -2.36
C LEU A 156 10.07 10.97 -3.01
N TYR A 157 9.43 10.13 -2.18
CA TYR A 157 8.56 9.06 -2.64
C TYR A 157 7.46 9.59 -3.57
N LEU A 158 6.71 10.59 -3.11
CA LEU A 158 5.59 11.12 -3.88
C LEU A 158 6.03 11.72 -5.23
N LYS A 159 7.15 12.44 -5.24
CA LYS A 159 7.75 12.98 -6.47
C LYS A 159 8.11 11.87 -7.45
N LEU A 160 8.78 10.81 -6.98
CA LEU A 160 9.20 9.69 -7.81
C LEU A 160 8.00 8.89 -8.33
N PHE A 161 7.01 8.60 -7.46
CA PHE A 161 5.79 7.91 -7.84
C PHE A 161 5.01 8.65 -8.92
N CYS A 162 4.80 9.95 -8.74
CA CYS A 162 4.08 10.80 -9.69
C CYS A 162 4.81 10.88 -11.04
N LYS A 163 6.13 11.05 -11.02
CA LYS A 163 6.96 11.08 -12.24
C LYS A 163 6.91 9.72 -12.97
N LYS A 164 7.05 8.61 -12.26
CA LYS A 164 7.08 7.26 -12.84
C LYS A 164 5.76 6.88 -13.51
N ASN A 165 4.64 7.26 -12.91
CA ASN A 165 3.31 6.85 -13.34
C ASN A 165 2.57 7.90 -14.18
N ASP A 166 3.21 9.03 -14.49
CA ASP A 166 2.60 10.19 -15.18
C ASP A 166 1.28 10.64 -14.50
N ILE A 167 1.33 10.81 -13.19
CA ILE A 167 0.19 11.20 -12.36
C ILE A 167 0.46 12.57 -11.74
N ALA A 168 -0.52 13.48 -11.84
CA ALA A 168 -0.43 14.76 -11.16
C ALA A 168 -0.39 14.57 -9.63
N MET A 169 0.55 15.21 -8.95
CA MET A 169 0.70 15.13 -7.48
C MET A 169 -0.59 15.51 -6.75
N GLN A 170 -1.28 16.56 -7.24
CA GLN A 170 -2.57 17.01 -6.68
C GLN A 170 -3.65 15.91 -6.72
N TYR A 171 -3.56 14.98 -7.70
CA TYR A 171 -4.51 13.88 -7.76
C TYR A 171 -4.25 12.85 -6.64
N VAL A 172 -3.00 12.54 -6.32
CA VAL A 172 -2.64 11.72 -5.15
C VAL A 172 -3.05 12.43 -3.87
N GLN A 173 -2.77 13.72 -3.74
CA GLN A 173 -3.10 14.52 -2.56
C GLN A 173 -4.63 14.58 -2.27
N ARG A 174 -5.47 14.48 -3.28
CA ARG A 174 -6.94 14.40 -3.09
C ARG A 174 -7.37 13.13 -2.34
N TRP A 175 -6.57 12.08 -2.36
CA TRP A 175 -6.83 10.84 -1.61
C TRP A 175 -6.44 10.95 -0.13
N LEU A 176 -5.53 11.86 0.24
CA LEU A 176 -4.99 11.95 1.60
C LEU A 176 -6.08 12.05 2.69
N PRO A 177 -7.07 12.95 2.60
CA PRO A 177 -8.11 13.02 3.63
C PRO A 177 -8.92 11.74 3.77
N ILE A 178 -9.09 11.01 2.66
CA ILE A 178 -9.89 9.78 2.60
C ILE A 178 -9.13 8.64 3.28
N VAL A 179 -7.86 8.44 2.89
CA VAL A 179 -7.04 7.34 3.41
C VAL A 179 -6.51 7.61 4.82
N ALA A 180 -6.39 8.88 5.22
CA ALA A 180 -6.02 9.27 6.59
C ALA A 180 -7.14 9.01 7.61
N ALA A 181 -8.40 8.97 7.13
CA ALA A 181 -9.55 8.69 7.98
C ALA A 181 -9.92 7.18 8.00
N ALA A 182 -9.34 6.38 7.14
CA ALA A 182 -9.65 4.96 6.98
C ALA A 182 -8.55 4.07 7.56
#